data_d14d8994ee2b7732e85f0da17e2f5fb1
#
_entry.id   d14d8994ee2b7732e85f0da17e2f5fb1
#
_cell.length_a   1.000
_cell.length_b   1.000
_cell.length_c   1.000
_cell.angle_alpha   90.00
_cell.angle_beta   90.00
_cell.angle_gamma   90.00
#
_symmetry.space_group_name_H-M   'P 1'
#
loop_
_entity.id
_entity.type
_entity.pdbx_description
1 polymer ?
#
loop_
_entity_poly.entity_id
_entity_poly.type
_entity_poly.pdbx_seq_one_letter_code
_entity_poly.pdbx_strand_id
1 'polypeptide(L)'
;RQRQMCIRDRWTVDDEIRDELAAIDKESNHDEEWINRVQAVLTRADEMIYKENNILFPICAVNFTVEEWYGIYEDAKDYALVYGIENRWEEAEKYVQDKKNRHKAAINEGEIVMGGGHMSVAQLEAMLNTLPIEITFIDDNNINRFFNEGAKVFKRPGMAIDREVFSCHPPKIEPMVRSIIESFKNHTRDSVPVWMEKQGKPFLVTYYAVRDKKGIYLGTVEVVQDMQFAKEHFTSI
;
A
#
# COMPACT_ATOMS: atom_id res chain seq x y z
N ARG A 1 20.53 3.39 -2.68
CA ARG A 1 20.19 4.82 -2.56
C ARG A 1 19.64 5.41 -3.86
N GLN A 2 20.28 5.20 -5.02
CA GLN A 2 19.76 5.71 -6.32
C GLN A 2 18.40 5.12 -6.71
N ARG A 3 18.13 3.83 -6.47
CA ARG A 3 16.82 3.19 -6.74
C ARG A 3 15.66 3.85 -5.96
N GLN A 4 15.87 4.17 -4.68
CA GLN A 4 14.84 4.79 -3.83
C GLN A 4 14.54 6.24 -4.23
N MET A 5 15.56 6.99 -4.66
CA MET A 5 15.40 8.37 -5.11
C MET A 5 14.52 8.48 -6.37
N CYS A 6 14.77 7.64 -7.39
CA CYS A 6 13.98 7.67 -8.63
C CYS A 6 12.48 7.34 -8.44
N ILE A 7 12.14 6.40 -7.53
CA ILE A 7 10.75 6.03 -7.26
C ILE A 7 10.01 7.15 -6.50
N ARG A 8 10.67 7.77 -5.52
CA ARG A 8 10.09 8.83 -4.68
C ARG A 8 9.79 10.11 -5.45
N ASP A 9 10.75 10.55 -6.26
CA ASP A 9 10.60 11.77 -7.07
C ASP A 9 9.46 11.61 -8.07
N ARG A 10 9.26 10.40 -8.58
CA ARG A 10 8.21 10.06 -9.52
C ARG A 10 6.82 10.14 -8.89
N TRP A 11 6.59 9.57 -7.71
CA TRP A 11 5.29 9.65 -7.04
C TRP A 11 4.84 11.09 -6.81
N THR A 12 5.77 11.97 -6.48
CA THR A 12 5.47 13.40 -6.32
C THR A 12 4.98 14.01 -7.63
N VAL A 13 5.63 13.72 -8.75
CA VAL A 13 5.23 14.23 -10.07
C VAL A 13 3.90 13.63 -10.52
N ASP A 14 3.67 12.34 -10.31
CA ASP A 14 2.40 11.68 -10.62
C ASP A 14 1.24 12.24 -9.80
N ASP A 15 1.47 12.53 -8.51
CA ASP A 15 0.48 13.19 -7.64
C ASP A 15 0.19 14.61 -8.12
N GLU A 16 1.21 15.40 -8.46
CA GLU A 16 1.03 16.77 -8.97
C GLU A 16 0.27 16.80 -10.30
N ILE A 17 0.55 15.86 -11.22
CA ILE A 17 -0.20 15.73 -12.49
C ILE A 17 -1.67 15.38 -12.21
N ARG A 18 -1.94 14.42 -11.33
CA ARG A 18 -3.32 14.03 -10.97
C ARG A 18 -4.08 15.15 -10.28
N ASP A 19 -3.44 15.84 -9.35
CA ASP A 19 -4.05 16.96 -8.62
C ASP A 19 -4.40 18.11 -9.57
N GLU A 20 -3.52 18.43 -10.51
CA GLU A 20 -3.76 19.48 -11.52
C GLU A 20 -4.87 19.08 -12.51
N LEU A 21 -4.87 17.84 -13.00
CA LEU A 21 -5.95 17.33 -13.84
C LEU A 21 -7.31 17.38 -13.12
N ALA A 22 -7.33 16.98 -11.84
CA ALA A 22 -8.55 17.01 -11.04
C ALA A 22 -9.02 18.45 -10.73
N ALA A 23 -8.10 19.40 -10.66
CA ALA A 23 -8.44 20.83 -10.52
C ALA A 23 -9.05 21.37 -11.81
N ILE A 24 -8.41 21.12 -12.95
CA ILE A 24 -8.83 21.54 -14.29
C ILE A 24 -10.23 20.97 -14.63
N ASP A 25 -10.50 19.70 -14.29
CA ASP A 25 -11.78 19.04 -14.58
C ASP A 25 -12.97 19.67 -13.83
N LYS A 26 -12.72 20.34 -12.71
CA LYS A 26 -13.77 21.02 -11.91
C LYS A 26 -14.06 22.44 -12.38
N GLU A 27 -13.24 23.02 -13.24
CA GLU A 27 -13.40 24.39 -13.69
C GLU A 27 -14.45 24.49 -14.80
N SER A 28 -15.39 25.43 -14.66
CA SER A 28 -16.43 25.66 -15.66
C SER A 28 -16.04 26.71 -16.71
N ASN A 29 -14.98 27.48 -16.45
CA ASN A 29 -14.48 28.50 -17.37
C ASN A 29 -13.26 27.97 -18.12
N HIS A 30 -13.37 27.90 -19.44
CA HIS A 30 -12.34 27.34 -20.32
C HIS A 30 -11.65 28.48 -21.10
N ASP A 31 -11.11 29.45 -20.39
CA ASP A 31 -10.38 30.59 -20.97
C ASP A 31 -8.92 30.21 -21.40
N GLU A 32 -8.19 31.20 -21.85
CA GLU A 32 -6.82 31.00 -22.35
C GLU A 32 -5.86 30.50 -21.24
N GLU A 33 -6.09 30.90 -19.99
CA GLU A 33 -5.32 30.42 -18.85
C GLU A 33 -5.60 28.93 -18.58
N TRP A 34 -6.86 28.51 -18.62
CA TRP A 34 -7.26 27.12 -18.53
C TRP A 34 -6.60 26.26 -19.63
N ILE A 35 -6.61 26.74 -20.90
CA ILE A 35 -5.97 26.04 -22.02
C ILE A 35 -4.47 25.86 -21.78
N ASN A 36 -3.79 26.91 -21.33
CA ASN A 36 -2.36 26.87 -21.04
C ASN A 36 -2.03 25.88 -19.91
N ARG A 37 -2.85 25.78 -18.87
CA ARG A 37 -2.70 24.80 -17.78
C ARG A 37 -2.91 23.37 -18.26
N VAL A 38 -3.96 23.14 -19.08
CA VAL A 38 -4.16 21.82 -19.71
C VAL A 38 -2.93 21.42 -20.52
N GLN A 39 -2.40 22.31 -21.33
CA GLN A 39 -1.24 22.04 -22.18
C GLN A 39 0.03 21.76 -21.36
N ALA A 40 0.23 22.49 -20.28
CA ALA A 40 1.35 22.29 -19.37
C ALA A 40 1.29 20.91 -18.65
N VAL A 41 0.12 20.51 -18.14
CA VAL A 41 -0.02 19.23 -17.44
C VAL A 41 0.10 18.04 -18.40
N LEU A 42 -0.44 18.14 -19.62
CA LEU A 42 -0.29 17.12 -20.65
C LEU A 42 1.16 16.97 -21.09
N THR A 43 1.88 18.08 -21.30
CA THR A 43 3.32 18.07 -21.61
C THR A 43 4.11 17.37 -20.49
N ARG A 44 3.77 17.65 -19.24
CA ARG A 44 4.42 17.03 -18.08
C ARG A 44 4.14 15.52 -18.00
N ALA A 45 2.92 15.11 -18.35
CA ALA A 45 2.55 13.68 -18.43
C ALA A 45 3.34 12.96 -19.55
N ASP A 46 3.47 13.56 -20.72
CA ASP A 46 4.27 13.02 -21.83
C ASP A 46 5.75 12.88 -21.46
N GLU A 47 6.32 13.87 -20.76
CA GLU A 47 7.69 13.78 -20.25
C GLU A 47 7.87 12.63 -19.24
N MET A 48 6.87 12.36 -18.40
CA MET A 48 6.91 11.22 -17.48
C MET A 48 6.88 9.91 -18.24
N ILE A 49 5.99 9.74 -19.20
CA ILE A 49 5.91 8.55 -20.07
C ILE A 49 7.24 8.34 -20.80
N TYR A 50 7.85 9.41 -21.30
CA TYR A 50 9.17 9.32 -21.95
C TYR A 50 10.24 8.82 -20.98
N LYS A 51 10.30 9.37 -19.76
CA LYS A 51 11.27 8.96 -18.73
C LYS A 51 11.07 7.51 -18.29
N GLU A 52 9.81 7.07 -18.19
CA GLU A 52 9.48 5.69 -17.88
C GLU A 52 10.02 4.72 -18.94
N ASN A 53 9.71 4.98 -20.18
CA ASN A 53 10.07 4.09 -21.28
C ASN A 53 11.57 4.07 -21.58
N ASN A 54 12.25 5.21 -21.43
CA ASN A 54 13.64 5.36 -21.86
C ASN A 54 14.67 5.27 -20.73
N ILE A 55 14.24 5.44 -19.48
CA ILE A 55 15.14 5.43 -18.31
C ILE A 55 14.73 4.36 -17.30
N LEU A 56 13.48 4.43 -16.79
CA LEU A 56 13.07 3.60 -15.68
C LEU A 56 12.95 2.13 -16.08
N PHE A 57 12.16 1.81 -17.10
CA PHE A 57 11.95 0.42 -17.53
C PHE A 57 13.23 -0.27 -18.00
N PRO A 58 14.14 0.37 -18.77
CA PRO A 58 15.44 -0.22 -19.07
C PRO A 58 16.29 -0.51 -17.82
N ILE A 59 16.29 0.41 -16.83
CA ILE A 59 16.99 0.18 -15.56
C ILE A 59 16.35 -0.99 -14.80
N CYS A 60 15.03 -1.07 -14.74
CA CYS A 60 14.33 -2.17 -14.09
C CYS A 60 14.62 -3.51 -14.78
N ALA A 61 14.62 -3.53 -16.11
CA ALA A 61 14.88 -4.73 -16.90
C ALA A 61 16.27 -5.34 -16.62
N VAL A 62 17.27 -4.50 -16.31
CA VAL A 62 18.63 -4.97 -15.99
C VAL A 62 18.80 -5.36 -14.52
N ASN A 63 18.01 -4.74 -13.62
CA ASN A 63 18.26 -4.84 -12.19
C ASN A 63 17.29 -5.75 -11.44
N PHE A 64 16.14 -6.08 -12.01
CA PHE A 64 15.16 -6.96 -11.37
C PHE A 64 15.36 -8.39 -11.81
N THR A 65 15.20 -9.32 -10.84
CA THR A 65 15.16 -10.75 -11.11
C THR A 65 13.85 -11.13 -11.79
N VAL A 66 13.78 -12.31 -12.37
CA VAL A 66 12.56 -12.84 -12.98
C VAL A 66 11.44 -12.98 -11.94
N GLU A 67 11.79 -13.38 -10.73
CA GLU A 67 10.84 -13.51 -9.61
C GLU A 67 10.28 -12.15 -9.16
N GLU A 68 11.09 -11.09 -9.17
CA GLU A 68 10.62 -9.72 -8.92
C GLU A 68 9.66 -9.25 -10.02
N TRP A 69 9.92 -9.61 -11.28
CA TRP A 69 9.00 -9.34 -12.39
C TRP A 69 7.68 -10.10 -12.27
N TYR A 70 7.69 -11.36 -11.80
CA TYR A 70 6.47 -12.11 -11.53
C TYR A 70 5.64 -11.46 -10.42
N GLY A 71 6.30 -10.91 -9.39
CA GLY A 71 5.64 -10.13 -8.35
C GLY A 71 4.99 -8.85 -8.89
N ILE A 72 5.71 -8.09 -9.73
CA ILE A 72 5.18 -6.88 -10.38
C ILE A 72 3.97 -7.21 -11.27
N TYR A 73 4.05 -8.30 -12.03
CA TYR A 73 2.92 -8.76 -12.86
C TYR A 73 1.69 -9.06 -12.01
N GLU A 74 1.82 -9.82 -10.93
CA GLU A 74 0.69 -10.15 -10.03
C GLU A 74 0.05 -8.89 -9.43
N ASP A 75 0.86 -7.92 -9.04
CA ASP A 75 0.40 -6.66 -8.46
C ASP A 75 -0.25 -5.73 -9.51
N ALA A 76 0.13 -5.84 -10.78
CA ALA A 76 -0.29 -4.93 -11.85
C ALA A 76 -1.36 -5.50 -12.80
N LYS A 77 -1.60 -6.81 -12.83
CA LYS A 77 -2.48 -7.46 -13.80
C LYS A 77 -3.90 -6.89 -13.84
N ASP A 78 -4.43 -6.50 -12.69
CA ASP A 78 -5.79 -5.95 -12.58
C ASP A 78 -5.93 -4.54 -13.19
N TYR A 79 -4.82 -3.79 -13.30
CA TYR A 79 -4.84 -2.47 -13.93
C TYR A 79 -4.97 -2.55 -15.45
N ALA A 80 -4.42 -3.58 -16.08
CA ALA A 80 -4.50 -3.77 -17.52
C ALA A 80 -5.94 -3.94 -18.01
N LEU A 81 -6.80 -4.57 -17.21
CA LEU A 81 -8.22 -4.77 -17.50
C LEU A 81 -9.00 -3.45 -17.63
N VAL A 82 -8.62 -2.40 -16.90
CA VAL A 82 -9.27 -1.08 -16.98
C VAL A 82 -9.14 -0.46 -18.38
N TYR A 83 -8.07 -0.80 -19.10
CA TYR A 83 -7.82 -0.32 -20.46
C TYR A 83 -8.22 -1.33 -21.55
N GLY A 84 -8.89 -2.44 -21.18
CA GLY A 84 -9.27 -3.50 -22.12
C GLY A 84 -8.08 -4.31 -22.66
N ILE A 85 -6.94 -4.25 -21.99
CA ILE A 85 -5.72 -4.98 -22.36
C ILE A 85 -5.70 -6.28 -21.58
N GLU A 86 -5.84 -7.43 -22.27
CA GLU A 86 -5.53 -8.73 -21.67
C GLU A 86 -4.01 -8.88 -21.58
N ASN A 87 -3.47 -8.74 -20.39
CA ASN A 87 -2.08 -9.00 -20.10
C ASN A 87 -1.98 -10.32 -19.31
N ARG A 88 -1.67 -11.42 -19.99
CA ARG A 88 -1.53 -12.73 -19.40
C ARG A 88 -0.10 -13.24 -19.53
N TRP A 89 0.52 -13.53 -18.40
CA TRP A 89 1.87 -14.10 -18.34
C TRP A 89 1.82 -15.44 -17.59
N GLU A 90 1.72 -16.53 -18.36
CA GLU A 90 1.47 -17.88 -17.82
C GLU A 90 2.55 -18.34 -16.83
N GLU A 91 3.83 -18.04 -17.09
CA GLU A 91 4.93 -18.42 -16.22
C GLU A 91 4.85 -17.69 -14.88
N ALA A 92 4.47 -16.42 -14.90
CA ALA A 92 4.25 -15.63 -13.67
C ALA A 92 3.07 -16.17 -12.87
N GLU A 93 1.94 -16.46 -13.53
CA GLU A 93 0.76 -17.05 -12.87
C GLU A 93 1.10 -18.40 -12.21
N LYS A 94 1.83 -19.25 -12.91
CA LYS A 94 2.29 -20.54 -12.39
C LYS A 94 3.22 -20.35 -11.18
N TYR A 95 4.21 -19.48 -11.28
CA TYR A 95 5.13 -19.19 -10.18
C TYR A 95 4.39 -18.69 -8.93
N VAL A 96 3.47 -17.74 -9.09
CA VAL A 96 2.66 -17.19 -7.99
C VAL A 96 1.79 -18.28 -7.36
N GLN A 97 1.16 -19.13 -8.19
CA GLN A 97 0.34 -20.25 -7.70
C GLN A 97 1.18 -21.28 -6.94
N ASP A 98 2.36 -21.62 -7.44
CA ASP A 98 3.28 -22.55 -6.78
C ASP A 98 3.82 -21.97 -5.46
N LYS A 99 4.07 -20.66 -5.41
CA LYS A 99 4.46 -19.94 -4.19
C LYS A 99 3.32 -19.97 -3.16
N LYS A 100 2.08 -19.69 -3.57
CA LYS A 100 0.88 -19.76 -2.71
C LYS A 100 0.67 -21.18 -2.18
N ASN A 101 0.84 -22.20 -3.01
CA ASN A 101 0.68 -23.60 -2.59
C ASN A 101 1.77 -24.05 -1.60
N ARG A 102 3.04 -23.63 -1.81
CA ARG A 102 4.13 -23.89 -0.85
C ARG A 102 3.88 -23.20 0.48
N HIS A 103 3.38 -21.96 0.46
CA HIS A 103 3.03 -21.22 1.68
C HIS A 103 1.88 -21.91 2.43
N LYS A 104 0.83 -22.36 1.73
CA LYS A 104 -0.25 -23.16 2.32
C LYS A 104 0.23 -24.45 2.97
N ALA A 105 1.19 -25.15 2.37
CA ALA A 105 1.77 -26.38 2.93
C ALA A 105 2.58 -26.13 4.22
N ALA A 106 3.30 -25.01 4.30
CA ALA A 106 4.05 -24.61 5.50
C ALA A 106 3.16 -24.14 6.66
N ILE A 107 1.98 -23.61 6.35
CA ILE A 107 1.00 -23.12 7.34
C ILE A 107 0.30 -24.28 8.09
N ASN A 108 0.23 -25.48 7.51
CA ASN A 108 -0.48 -26.63 8.09
C ASN A 108 0.31 -27.41 9.16
N GLU A 109 1.56 -27.05 9.45
CA GLU A 109 2.40 -27.72 10.46
C GLU A 109 2.48 -26.89 11.73
N GLY A 110 1.60 -27.18 12.68
CA GLY A 110 1.71 -26.70 14.05
C GLY A 110 0.54 -25.84 14.55
N GLU A 111 0.33 -25.89 15.85
CA GLU A 111 -0.57 -25.00 16.59
C GLU A 111 0.22 -23.86 17.21
N ILE A 112 -0.35 -22.65 17.18
CA ILE A 112 0.15 -21.50 17.91
C ILE A 112 -0.56 -21.48 19.28
N VAL A 113 0.20 -21.61 20.34
CA VAL A 113 -0.31 -21.50 21.71
C VAL A 113 -0.14 -20.08 22.23
N MET A 114 -1.23 -19.47 22.65
CA MET A 114 -1.29 -18.10 23.17
C MET A 114 -1.94 -18.08 24.55
N GLY A 115 -1.80 -16.95 25.27
CA GLY A 115 -2.36 -16.84 26.63
C GLY A 115 -3.89 -17.00 26.72
N GLY A 116 -4.61 -16.79 25.63
CA GLY A 116 -6.08 -16.93 25.53
C GLY A 116 -6.55 -18.25 24.92
N GLY A 117 -5.63 -19.15 24.51
CA GLY A 117 -5.98 -20.42 23.86
C GLY A 117 -4.96 -20.81 22.81
N HIS A 118 -5.37 -21.69 21.92
CA HIS A 118 -4.54 -22.18 20.83
C HIS A 118 -5.32 -22.26 19.51
N MET A 119 -4.63 -22.11 18.40
CA MET A 119 -5.20 -22.29 17.07
C MET A 119 -4.10 -22.69 16.08
N SER A 120 -4.47 -23.32 14.98
CA SER A 120 -3.54 -23.56 13.89
C SER A 120 -3.17 -22.25 13.19
N VAL A 121 -2.04 -22.24 12.48
CA VAL A 121 -1.64 -21.09 11.64
C VAL A 121 -2.72 -20.77 10.60
N ALA A 122 -3.32 -21.81 10.00
CA ALA A 122 -4.41 -21.65 9.04
C ALA A 122 -5.66 -20.98 9.65
N GLN A 123 -6.00 -21.31 10.90
CA GLN A 123 -7.12 -20.68 11.62
C GLN A 123 -6.80 -19.20 11.92
N LEU A 124 -5.57 -18.89 12.35
CA LEU A 124 -5.16 -17.53 12.61
C LEU A 124 -5.20 -16.68 11.32
N GLU A 125 -4.67 -17.20 10.22
CA GLU A 125 -4.70 -16.54 8.91
C GLU A 125 -6.14 -16.30 8.47
N ALA A 126 -7.00 -17.30 8.51
CA ALA A 126 -8.41 -17.17 8.13
C ALA A 126 -9.15 -16.15 9.01
N MET A 127 -8.88 -16.14 10.32
CA MET A 127 -9.46 -15.18 11.25
C MET A 127 -9.04 -13.75 10.90
N LEU A 128 -7.75 -13.50 10.66
CA LEU A 128 -7.25 -12.17 10.28
C LEU A 128 -7.82 -11.70 8.94
N ASN A 129 -8.03 -12.63 8.00
CA ASN A 129 -8.58 -12.32 6.68
C ASN A 129 -10.12 -12.16 6.68
N THR A 130 -10.80 -12.65 7.71
CA THR A 130 -12.26 -12.50 7.87
C THR A 130 -12.65 -11.13 8.44
N LEU A 131 -11.73 -10.47 9.15
CA LEU A 131 -12.01 -9.17 9.74
C LEU A 131 -12.23 -8.12 8.64
N PRO A 132 -13.29 -7.28 8.73
CA PRO A 132 -13.58 -6.24 7.74
C PRO A 132 -12.70 -5.00 7.95
N ILE A 133 -11.41 -5.22 8.15
CA ILE A 133 -10.39 -4.20 8.36
C ILE A 133 -9.12 -4.58 7.61
N GLU A 134 -8.34 -3.59 7.20
CA GLU A 134 -7.00 -3.86 6.70
C GLU A 134 -6.01 -3.81 7.85
N ILE A 135 -5.14 -4.81 7.94
CA ILE A 135 -4.10 -4.90 8.96
C ILE A 135 -2.75 -4.93 8.28
N THR A 136 -1.85 -4.06 8.71
CA THR A 136 -0.43 -4.10 8.35
C THR A 136 0.39 -4.21 9.62
N PHE A 137 1.34 -5.13 9.69
CA PHE A 137 2.31 -5.20 10.78
C PHE A 137 3.71 -4.85 10.28
N ILE A 138 4.32 -3.91 10.99
CA ILE A 138 5.68 -3.42 10.77
C ILE A 138 6.49 -3.79 12.01
N ASP A 139 7.64 -4.43 11.87
CA ASP A 139 8.50 -4.80 13.00
C ASP A 139 9.25 -3.61 13.60
N ASP A 140 9.99 -3.86 14.68
CA ASP A 140 10.81 -2.88 15.38
C ASP A 140 11.97 -2.30 14.55
N ASN A 141 12.34 -2.98 13.45
CA ASN A 141 13.30 -2.51 12.45
C ASN A 141 12.65 -1.70 11.32
N ASN A 142 11.36 -1.39 11.41
CA ASN A 142 10.54 -0.68 10.43
C ASN A 142 10.34 -1.47 9.12
N ILE A 143 10.38 -2.79 9.18
CA ILE A 143 10.18 -3.65 8.02
C ILE A 143 8.73 -4.13 8.00
N ASN A 144 8.07 -4.02 6.85
CA ASN A 144 6.73 -4.60 6.65
C ASN A 144 6.82 -6.13 6.70
N ARG A 145 6.10 -6.75 7.65
CA ARG A 145 6.13 -8.20 7.84
C ARG A 145 4.85 -8.92 7.48
N PHE A 146 3.73 -8.22 7.54
CA PHE A 146 2.45 -8.86 7.31
C PHE A 146 1.41 -7.87 6.80
N PHE A 147 0.60 -8.33 5.86
CA PHE A 147 -0.69 -7.75 5.50
C PHE A 147 -1.73 -8.86 5.54
N ASN A 148 -2.92 -8.60 6.14
CA ASN A 148 -4.03 -9.50 5.95
C ASN A 148 -4.51 -9.44 4.49
N GLU A 149 -5.13 -10.52 4.00
CA GLU A 149 -5.79 -10.55 2.69
C GLU A 149 -7.23 -10.03 2.81
N GLY A 150 -7.88 -9.73 1.70
CA GLY A 150 -9.27 -9.25 1.65
C GLY A 150 -9.39 -7.95 0.85
N ALA A 151 -10.59 -7.36 0.89
CA ALA A 151 -10.85 -6.08 0.21
C ALA A 151 -9.99 -4.97 0.79
N LYS A 152 -9.28 -4.25 -0.06
CA LYS A 152 -8.31 -3.24 0.35
C LYS A 152 -8.68 -1.86 -0.16
N VAL A 153 -8.67 -0.89 0.76
CA VAL A 153 -8.77 0.54 0.45
C VAL A 153 -7.45 1.05 -0.12
N PHE A 154 -6.34 0.58 0.47
CA PHE A 154 -5.00 0.84 -0.03
C PHE A 154 -4.43 -0.44 -0.63
N LYS A 155 -4.07 -0.40 -1.91
CA LYS A 155 -3.36 -1.52 -2.51
C LYS A 155 -2.05 -1.74 -1.78
N ARG A 156 -1.82 -2.97 -1.34
CA ARG A 156 -0.60 -3.42 -0.67
C ARG A 156 0.12 -4.36 -1.62
N PRO A 157 1.11 -3.87 -2.39
CA PRO A 157 1.85 -4.75 -3.28
C PRO A 157 2.62 -5.80 -2.48
N GLY A 158 2.57 -7.06 -2.90
CA GLY A 158 3.28 -8.16 -2.25
C GLY A 158 4.78 -7.89 -2.13
N MET A 159 5.33 -7.09 -3.04
CA MET A 159 6.72 -6.63 -3.00
C MET A 159 7.04 -5.70 -1.81
N ALA A 160 6.04 -5.16 -1.11
CA ALA A 160 6.26 -4.34 0.08
C ALA A 160 6.64 -5.17 1.31
N ILE A 161 6.36 -6.48 1.32
CA ILE A 161 6.83 -7.39 2.37
C ILE A 161 8.35 -7.45 2.36
N ASP A 162 8.94 -7.48 3.55
CA ASP A 162 10.39 -7.44 3.82
C ASP A 162 11.08 -6.15 3.31
N ARG A 163 10.29 -5.10 3.02
CA ARG A 163 10.80 -3.77 2.70
C ARG A 163 10.58 -2.78 3.84
N GLU A 164 11.44 -1.78 3.90
CA GLU A 164 11.31 -0.69 4.86
C GLU A 164 10.00 0.07 4.61
N VAL A 165 9.18 0.25 5.66
CA VAL A 165 7.86 0.89 5.59
C VAL A 165 7.90 2.28 4.95
N PHE A 166 8.96 3.04 5.19
CA PHE A 166 9.09 4.40 4.65
C PHE A 166 9.25 4.42 3.13
N SER A 167 9.77 3.34 2.54
CA SER A 167 9.88 3.21 1.08
C SER A 167 8.54 3.00 0.38
N CYS A 168 7.50 2.64 1.14
CA CYS A 168 6.15 2.39 0.63
C CYS A 168 5.23 3.62 0.73
N HIS A 169 5.75 4.74 1.23
CA HIS A 169 4.96 5.96 1.42
C HIS A 169 5.44 7.09 0.51
N PRO A 170 4.50 7.89 -0.03
CA PRO A 170 4.86 9.13 -0.72
C PRO A 170 5.70 10.05 0.17
N PRO A 171 6.63 10.84 -0.38
CA PRO A 171 7.48 11.76 0.39
C PRO A 171 6.72 12.72 1.29
N LYS A 172 5.51 13.10 0.89
CA LYS A 172 4.61 13.98 1.65
C LYS A 172 4.13 13.36 2.97
N ILE A 173 3.93 12.04 2.99
CA ILE A 173 3.35 11.29 4.13
C ILE A 173 4.45 10.66 5.00
N GLU A 174 5.59 10.31 4.42
CA GLU A 174 6.70 9.67 5.14
C GLU A 174 7.09 10.36 6.46
N PRO A 175 7.25 11.70 6.54
CA PRO A 175 7.61 12.36 7.80
C PRO A 175 6.59 12.14 8.91
N MET A 176 5.29 12.09 8.57
CA MET A 176 4.24 11.79 9.53
C MET A 176 4.36 10.34 10.04
N VAL A 177 4.55 9.37 9.15
CA VAL A 177 4.71 7.96 9.54
C VAL A 177 5.95 7.76 10.40
N ARG A 178 7.08 8.41 10.06
CA ARG A 178 8.29 8.40 10.91
C ARG A 178 8.00 8.93 12.30
N SER A 179 7.38 10.10 12.39
CA SER A 179 7.04 10.72 13.68
C SER A 179 6.15 9.83 14.53
N ILE A 180 5.19 9.12 13.92
CA ILE A 180 4.32 8.17 14.63
C ILE A 180 5.15 7.01 15.19
N ILE A 181 5.92 6.32 14.35
CA ILE A 181 6.74 5.17 14.76
C ILE A 181 7.76 5.58 15.84
N GLU A 182 8.41 6.72 15.68
CA GLU A 182 9.34 7.25 16.66
C GLU A 182 8.66 7.53 18.02
N SER A 183 7.45 8.09 17.99
CA SER A 183 6.69 8.33 19.23
C SER A 183 6.38 7.01 19.96
N PHE A 184 6.15 5.92 19.24
CA PHE A 184 5.93 4.60 19.81
C PHE A 184 7.22 4.01 20.40
N LYS A 185 8.33 4.11 19.67
CA LYS A 185 9.65 3.65 20.13
C LYS A 185 10.09 4.39 21.42
N ASN A 186 9.78 5.68 21.49
CA ASN A 186 10.10 6.55 22.62
C ASN A 186 9.06 6.52 23.75
N HIS A 187 8.06 5.64 23.69
CA HIS A 187 7.00 5.49 24.69
C HIS A 187 6.21 6.78 24.97
N THR A 188 6.13 7.71 24.01
CA THR A 188 5.36 8.96 24.17
C THR A 188 3.90 8.79 23.76
N ARG A 189 3.60 7.78 22.95
CA ARG A 189 2.24 7.41 22.51
C ARG A 189 2.14 5.90 22.36
N ASP A 190 0.91 5.38 22.44
CA ASP A 190 0.61 3.98 22.15
C ASP A 190 -0.38 3.82 21.00
N SER A 191 -1.05 4.90 20.60
CA SER A 191 -1.91 4.92 19.43
C SER A 191 -1.98 6.30 18.79
N VAL A 192 -2.21 6.33 17.47
CA VAL A 192 -2.45 7.56 16.70
C VAL A 192 -3.56 7.30 15.70
N PRO A 193 -4.76 7.85 15.88
CA PRO A 193 -5.84 7.80 14.90
C PRO A 193 -5.64 8.91 13.85
N VAL A 194 -5.87 8.57 12.59
CA VAL A 194 -5.86 9.47 11.44
C VAL A 194 -7.16 9.32 10.68
N TRP A 195 -7.97 10.35 10.65
CA TRP A 195 -9.19 10.39 9.85
C TRP A 195 -8.87 10.87 8.45
N MET A 196 -9.45 10.23 7.45
CA MET A 196 -9.29 10.61 6.06
C MET A 196 -10.55 10.33 5.24
N GLU A 197 -10.66 10.99 4.11
CA GLU A 197 -11.68 10.72 3.10
C GLU A 197 -11.02 10.18 1.83
N LYS A 198 -11.59 9.15 1.25
CA LYS A 198 -11.16 8.61 -0.04
C LYS A 198 -12.38 8.19 -0.84
N GLN A 199 -12.50 8.72 -2.06
CA GLN A 199 -13.64 8.46 -2.95
C GLN A 199 -15.01 8.77 -2.29
N GLY A 200 -15.09 9.84 -1.49
CA GLY A 200 -16.29 10.27 -0.80
C GLY A 200 -16.67 9.45 0.44
N LYS A 201 -15.86 8.47 0.83
CA LYS A 201 -16.09 7.63 2.01
C LYS A 201 -15.11 7.99 3.14
N PRO A 202 -15.58 8.06 4.39
CA PRO A 202 -14.71 8.26 5.55
C PRO A 202 -13.98 6.97 5.93
N PHE A 203 -12.68 7.11 6.21
CA PHE A 203 -11.83 6.04 6.73
C PHE A 203 -11.15 6.47 8.01
N LEU A 204 -10.98 5.51 8.90
CA LEU A 204 -10.15 5.65 10.09
C LEU A 204 -8.92 4.77 9.93
N VAL A 205 -7.76 5.38 9.87
CA VAL A 205 -6.46 4.70 9.94
C VAL A 205 -5.92 4.87 11.35
N THR A 206 -5.73 3.79 12.08
CA THR A 206 -5.16 3.86 13.41
C THR A 206 -3.86 3.09 13.48
N TYR A 207 -2.82 3.74 13.93
CA TYR A 207 -1.55 3.13 14.23
C TYR A 207 -1.49 2.81 15.73
N TYR A 208 -1.02 1.59 16.07
CA TYR A 208 -0.86 1.14 17.44
C TYR A 208 0.55 0.64 17.67
N ALA A 209 1.14 0.99 18.81
CA ALA A 209 2.38 0.38 19.27
C ALA A 209 2.10 -1.07 19.72
N VAL A 210 2.80 -2.02 19.15
CA VAL A 210 2.76 -3.42 19.57
C VAL A 210 3.87 -3.63 20.58
N ARG A 211 3.51 -4.09 21.80
CA ARG A 211 4.45 -4.33 22.88
C ARG A 211 4.27 -5.73 23.47
N ASP A 212 5.35 -6.28 23.99
CA ASP A 212 5.27 -7.51 24.78
C ASP A 212 4.72 -7.25 26.19
N LYS A 213 4.57 -8.32 26.97
CA LYS A 213 4.09 -8.23 28.37
C LYS A 213 5.01 -7.44 29.30
N LYS A 214 6.24 -7.14 28.89
CA LYS A 214 7.23 -6.34 29.62
C LYS A 214 7.24 -4.88 29.15
N GLY A 215 6.41 -4.53 28.17
CA GLY A 215 6.34 -3.21 27.57
C GLY A 215 7.38 -2.96 26.47
N ILE A 216 8.15 -3.96 26.09
CA ILE A 216 9.13 -3.81 25.01
C ILE A 216 8.40 -3.64 23.67
N TYR A 217 8.79 -2.63 22.91
CA TYR A 217 8.25 -2.37 21.58
C TYR A 217 8.68 -3.47 20.59
N LEU A 218 7.71 -4.13 19.99
CA LEU A 218 7.89 -5.19 19.01
C LEU A 218 7.60 -4.74 17.58
N GLY A 219 6.93 -3.59 17.44
CA GLY A 219 6.54 -3.08 16.13
C GLY A 219 5.31 -2.19 16.19
N THR A 220 4.81 -1.84 15.00
CA THR A 220 3.58 -1.07 14.81
C THR A 220 2.57 -1.89 14.04
N VAL A 221 1.32 -1.87 14.45
CA VAL A 221 0.19 -2.33 13.65
C VAL A 221 -0.58 -1.12 13.13
N GLU A 222 -0.80 -1.08 11.82
CA GLU A 222 -1.72 -0.15 11.16
C GLU A 222 -3.04 -0.87 10.90
N VAL A 223 -4.13 -0.26 11.30
CA VAL A 223 -5.50 -0.76 11.06
C VAL A 223 -6.26 0.27 10.25
N VAL A 224 -6.81 -0.12 9.09
CA VAL A 224 -7.66 0.74 8.26
C VAL A 224 -9.09 0.23 8.32
N GLN A 225 -10.02 1.12 8.65
CA GLN A 225 -11.44 0.84 8.78
C GLN A 225 -12.26 1.73 7.84
N ASP A 226 -13.15 1.12 7.04
CA ASP A 226 -14.21 1.84 6.33
C ASP A 226 -15.25 2.27 7.37
N MET A 227 -15.45 3.57 7.52
CA MET A 227 -16.39 4.15 8.50
C MET A 227 -17.71 4.55 7.84
N GLN A 228 -17.96 4.19 6.58
CA GLN A 228 -19.18 4.56 5.86
C GLN A 228 -20.43 4.00 6.54
N PHE A 229 -20.37 2.74 7.00
CA PHE A 229 -21.47 2.11 7.73
C PHE A 229 -21.83 2.86 9.02
N ALA A 230 -20.82 3.35 9.75
CA ALA A 230 -21.03 4.13 10.96
C ALA A 230 -21.63 5.51 10.64
N LYS A 231 -21.10 6.18 9.60
CA LYS A 231 -21.67 7.45 9.11
C LYS A 231 -23.15 7.28 8.75
N GLU A 232 -23.51 6.28 7.96
CA GLU A 232 -24.87 6.00 7.56
C GLU A 232 -25.78 5.70 8.75
N HIS A 233 -25.33 4.90 9.71
CA HIS A 233 -26.07 4.59 10.92
C HIS A 233 -26.41 5.86 11.74
N PHE A 234 -25.41 6.69 12.02
CA PHE A 234 -25.60 7.87 12.86
C PHE A 234 -26.24 9.07 12.15
N THR A 235 -26.24 9.12 10.82
CA THR A 235 -26.94 10.17 10.05
C THR A 235 -28.39 9.79 9.73
N SER A 236 -28.81 8.55 9.96
CA SER A 236 -30.20 8.07 9.77
C SER A 236 -31.06 8.18 11.04
N ILE A 237 -30.48 8.66 12.13
CA ILE A 237 -31.15 8.94 13.40
C ILE A 237 -31.43 10.45 13.51
#